data_07d70df5351b48c85917e7fa4d978ba0
#
_entry.id   07d70df5351b48c85917e7fa4d978ba0
#
_cell.length_a   1.000
_cell.length_b   1.000
_cell.length_c   1.000
_cell.angle_alpha   90.00
_cell.angle_beta   90.00
_cell.angle_gamma   90.00
#
_symmetry.space_group_name_H-M   'P 1'
#
loop_
_entity.id
_entity.type
_entity.pdbx_description
1 polymer ?
#
loop_
_entity_poly.entity_id
_entity_poly.type
_entity_poly.pdbx_seq_one_letter_code
_entity_poly.pdbx_strand_id
1 'polypeptide(L)'
;GGGYPDRLASRLRQGGLPVGHTNLGQSGARIRDVVTSALKRVVALQPTLITLGVGTNDLWRGTEVAEFQDDLDRIARRLKQTGASMVVVNIADMALAPVAKLVPSALYEGRIEPFNDAIATVARSHGLHLVDLFTASREMIPRRPDFFCGDGFHPSAAGYDEWADLMLPVVRTLIQR
;
A
#
# COMPACT_ATOMS: atom_id res chain seq x y z
N GLY A 1 3.43 -14.27 -10.70
CA GLY A 1 2.27 -13.46 -10.46
C GLY A 1 2.65 -12.18 -9.73
N GLY A 2 2.25 -11.04 -10.25
CA GLY A 2 2.53 -9.74 -9.65
C GLY A 2 1.77 -9.52 -8.35
N GLY A 3 2.12 -8.45 -7.61
CA GLY A 3 1.40 -8.00 -6.42
C GLY A 3 0.01 -7.43 -6.75
N TYR A 4 -0.61 -6.75 -5.77
CA TYR A 4 -1.92 -6.14 -5.97
C TYR A 4 -1.97 -5.16 -7.19
N PRO A 5 -0.90 -4.41 -7.57
CA PRO A 5 -1.01 -3.45 -8.67
C PRO A 5 -1.30 -4.13 -10.02
N ASP A 6 -0.65 -5.28 -10.28
CA ASP A 6 -0.86 -6.03 -11.53
C ASP A 6 -2.28 -6.60 -11.62
N ARG A 7 -2.82 -7.07 -10.48
CA ARG A 7 -4.18 -7.59 -10.35
C ARG A 7 -5.22 -6.48 -10.53
N LEU A 8 -5.00 -5.34 -9.89
CA LEU A 8 -5.85 -4.15 -10.02
C LEU A 8 -5.92 -3.69 -11.47
N ALA A 9 -4.77 -3.59 -12.16
CA ALA A 9 -4.73 -3.23 -13.57
C ALA A 9 -5.47 -4.26 -14.46
N SER A 10 -5.35 -5.56 -14.15
CA SER A 10 -6.11 -6.61 -14.85
C SER A 10 -7.63 -6.43 -14.69
N ARG A 11 -8.10 -6.18 -13.45
CA ARG A 11 -9.53 -5.95 -13.18
C ARG A 11 -10.08 -4.71 -13.88
N LEU A 12 -9.31 -3.63 -13.92
CA LEU A 12 -9.69 -2.42 -14.65
C LEU A 12 -9.87 -2.69 -16.15
N ARG A 13 -8.93 -3.44 -16.76
CA ARG A 13 -9.03 -3.82 -18.19
C ARG A 13 -10.21 -4.75 -18.45
N GLN A 14 -10.46 -5.73 -17.59
CA GLN A 14 -11.62 -6.62 -17.66
C GLN A 14 -12.94 -5.82 -17.53
N GLY A 15 -12.93 -4.75 -16.75
CA GLY A 15 -14.04 -3.81 -16.64
C GLY A 15 -14.15 -2.79 -17.77
N GLY A 16 -13.41 -2.96 -18.89
CA GLY A 16 -13.49 -2.11 -20.08
C GLY A 16 -12.68 -0.81 -20.00
N LEU A 17 -11.79 -0.65 -19.01
CA LEU A 17 -10.94 0.53 -18.88
C LEU A 17 -9.54 0.23 -19.44
N PRO A 18 -9.12 0.87 -20.56
CA PRO A 18 -7.83 0.63 -21.18
C PRO A 18 -6.73 1.34 -20.39
N VAL A 19 -6.21 0.70 -19.34
CA VAL A 19 -5.15 1.28 -18.50
C VAL A 19 -3.77 0.76 -18.88
N GLY A 20 -2.83 1.68 -19.08
CA GLY A 20 -1.41 1.41 -19.03
C GLY A 20 -0.98 1.21 -17.57
N HIS A 21 -0.01 0.32 -17.31
CA HIS A 21 0.41 0.01 -15.95
C HIS A 21 1.92 -0.22 -15.88
N THR A 22 2.55 0.38 -14.88
CA THR A 22 3.96 0.14 -14.54
C THR A 22 4.06 -0.12 -13.04
N ASN A 23 4.52 -1.30 -12.67
CA ASN A 23 4.77 -1.66 -11.28
C ASN A 23 6.24 -1.35 -10.94
N LEU A 24 6.46 -0.43 -10.01
CA LEU A 24 7.78 -0.06 -9.48
C LEU A 24 8.02 -0.60 -8.07
N GLY A 25 7.09 -1.41 -7.55
CA GLY A 25 7.22 -2.03 -6.23
C GLY A 25 8.44 -2.96 -6.16
N GLN A 26 9.13 -2.91 -5.03
CA GLN A 26 10.28 -3.76 -4.73
C GLN A 26 10.02 -4.49 -3.41
N SER A 27 10.23 -5.80 -3.41
CA SER A 27 10.10 -6.59 -2.19
C SER A 27 11.09 -6.10 -1.13
N GLY A 28 10.63 -5.97 0.11
CA GLY A 28 11.45 -5.49 1.22
C GLY A 28 11.71 -3.98 1.25
N ALA A 29 11.19 -3.20 0.28
CA ALA A 29 11.38 -1.75 0.26
C ALA A 29 10.72 -1.05 1.45
N ARG A 30 11.42 -0.08 2.02
CA ARG A 30 10.92 0.87 3.02
C ARG A 30 10.54 2.19 2.34
N ILE A 31 9.91 3.07 3.09
CA ILE A 31 9.55 4.41 2.59
C ILE A 31 10.76 5.18 2.04
N ARG A 32 11.91 5.08 2.70
CA ARG A 32 13.16 5.71 2.28
C ARG A 32 13.64 5.23 0.89
N ASP A 33 13.42 3.95 0.58
CA ASP A 33 13.78 3.38 -0.73
C ASP A 33 12.90 3.95 -1.84
N VAL A 34 11.62 4.24 -1.54
CA VAL A 34 10.72 4.94 -2.46
C VAL A 34 11.25 6.34 -2.77
N VAL A 35 11.67 7.11 -1.73
CA VAL A 35 12.24 8.46 -1.90
C VAL A 35 13.48 8.43 -2.76
N THR A 36 14.39 7.50 -2.52
CA THR A 36 15.73 7.49 -3.13
C THR A 36 15.77 6.89 -4.53
N SER A 37 14.93 5.88 -4.80
CA SER A 37 15.00 5.11 -6.04
C SER A 37 13.76 5.23 -6.93
N ALA A 38 12.55 5.09 -6.37
CA ALA A 38 11.33 5.01 -7.15
C ALA A 38 10.78 6.39 -7.56
N LEU A 39 10.84 7.38 -6.67
CA LEU A 39 10.18 8.67 -6.85
C LEU A 39 10.55 9.39 -8.15
N LYS A 40 11.84 9.42 -8.49
CA LYS A 40 12.34 10.04 -9.74
C LYS A 40 11.77 9.32 -10.98
N ARG A 41 11.68 7.99 -10.93
CA ARG A 41 11.12 7.18 -12.02
C ARG A 41 9.63 7.41 -12.19
N VAL A 42 8.87 7.46 -11.07
CA VAL A 42 7.43 7.77 -11.10
C VAL A 42 7.18 9.12 -11.77
N VAL A 43 7.93 10.16 -11.37
CA VAL A 43 7.80 11.50 -11.97
C VAL A 43 8.09 11.48 -13.47
N ALA A 44 9.11 10.74 -13.91
CA ALA A 44 9.46 10.63 -15.33
C ALA A 44 8.40 9.91 -16.19
N LEU A 45 7.60 9.02 -15.59
CA LEU A 45 6.51 8.31 -16.27
C LEU A 45 5.29 9.19 -16.54
N GLN A 46 5.18 10.34 -15.88
CA GLN A 46 4.02 11.25 -15.97
C GLN A 46 2.67 10.51 -15.82
N PRO A 47 2.48 9.76 -14.73
CA PRO A 47 1.26 8.97 -14.53
C PRO A 47 0.05 9.87 -14.33
N THR A 48 -1.13 9.37 -14.65
CA THR A 48 -2.41 10.00 -14.33
C THR A 48 -2.94 9.54 -12.96
N LEU A 49 -2.53 8.35 -12.53
CA LEU A 49 -2.89 7.78 -11.23
C LEU A 49 -1.70 7.02 -10.63
N ILE A 50 -1.52 7.15 -9.33
CA ILE A 50 -0.48 6.47 -8.56
C ILE A 50 -1.14 5.72 -7.41
N THR A 51 -0.74 4.47 -7.19
CA THR A 51 -1.07 3.73 -5.98
C THR A 51 0.20 3.49 -5.16
N LEU A 52 0.14 3.68 -3.85
CA LEU A 52 1.25 3.47 -2.93
C LEU A 52 0.81 2.62 -1.74
N GLY A 53 1.41 1.44 -1.59
CA GLY A 53 1.34 0.62 -0.39
C GLY A 53 2.75 0.43 0.16
N VAL A 54 3.02 1.01 1.33
CA VAL A 54 4.33 1.03 1.99
C VAL A 54 4.13 1.13 3.50
N GLY A 55 5.16 0.80 4.27
CA GLY A 55 5.15 0.95 5.73
C GLY A 55 5.30 -0.37 6.49
N THR A 56 4.86 -1.50 5.95
CA THR A 56 5.01 -2.80 6.62
C THR A 56 6.50 -3.13 6.88
N ASN A 57 7.38 -2.90 5.91
CA ASN A 57 8.82 -3.11 6.10
C ASN A 57 9.45 -2.08 7.04
N ASP A 58 8.93 -0.86 7.06
CA ASP A 58 9.34 0.19 8.00
C ASP A 58 9.00 -0.23 9.44
N LEU A 59 7.77 -0.68 9.67
CA LEU A 59 7.30 -1.21 10.94
C LEU A 59 8.23 -2.32 11.48
N TRP A 60 8.49 -3.35 10.65
CA TRP A 60 9.30 -4.50 11.03
C TRP A 60 10.78 -4.19 11.23
N ARG A 61 11.31 -3.20 10.52
CA ARG A 61 12.72 -2.80 10.60
C ARG A 61 13.00 -1.67 11.59
N GLY A 62 11.99 -1.25 12.35
CA GLY A 62 12.14 -0.27 13.41
C GLY A 62 12.37 1.15 12.92
N THR A 63 11.87 1.52 11.73
CA THR A 63 11.84 2.92 11.29
C THR A 63 11.03 3.73 12.30
N GLU A 64 11.52 4.90 12.68
CA GLU A 64 10.78 5.81 13.55
C GLU A 64 9.57 6.40 12.80
N VAL A 65 8.41 6.48 13.48
CA VAL A 65 7.16 6.97 12.89
C VAL A 65 7.30 8.37 12.31
N ALA A 66 8.02 9.25 13.00
CA ALA A 66 8.25 10.61 12.52
C ALA A 66 9.07 10.62 11.22
N GLU A 67 10.13 9.81 11.13
CA GLU A 67 10.93 9.67 9.92
C GLU A 67 10.09 9.12 8.75
N PHE A 68 9.26 8.11 9.04
CA PHE A 68 8.33 7.54 8.06
C PHE A 68 7.35 8.60 7.55
N GLN A 69 6.76 9.37 8.46
CA GLN A 69 5.81 10.43 8.11
C GLN A 69 6.45 11.52 7.25
N ASP A 70 7.66 11.96 7.59
CA ASP A 70 8.40 12.98 6.85
C ASP A 70 8.72 12.52 5.42
N ASP A 71 9.13 11.26 5.26
CA ASP A 71 9.41 10.71 3.94
C ASP A 71 8.13 10.52 3.11
N LEU A 72 7.01 10.11 3.73
CA LEU A 72 5.72 10.01 3.06
C LEU A 72 5.21 11.41 2.62
N ASP A 73 5.34 12.41 3.47
CA ASP A 73 5.00 13.81 3.15
C ASP A 73 5.84 14.32 1.96
N ARG A 74 7.14 14.02 1.96
CA ARG A 74 8.04 14.35 0.84
C ARG A 74 7.60 13.70 -0.45
N ILE A 75 7.22 12.42 -0.42
CA ILE A 75 6.70 11.69 -1.58
C ILE A 75 5.40 12.35 -2.07
N ALA A 76 4.44 12.56 -1.17
CA ALA A 76 3.15 13.15 -1.50
C ALA A 76 3.30 14.53 -2.14
N ARG A 77 4.13 15.39 -1.55
CA ARG A 77 4.45 16.74 -2.05
C ARG A 77 5.06 16.69 -3.46
N ARG A 78 5.99 15.78 -3.69
CA ARG A 78 6.67 15.66 -4.99
C ARG A 78 5.75 15.09 -6.06
N LEU A 79 4.95 14.08 -5.72
CA LEU A 79 4.03 13.44 -6.67
C LEU A 79 2.82 14.33 -7.00
N LYS A 80 2.36 15.15 -6.06
CA LYS A 80 1.30 16.14 -6.32
C LYS A 80 1.66 17.10 -7.47
N GLN A 81 2.95 17.39 -7.66
CA GLN A 81 3.42 18.24 -8.76
C GLN A 81 3.22 17.60 -10.15
N THR A 82 2.96 16.29 -10.23
CA THR A 82 2.67 15.62 -11.51
C THR A 82 1.23 15.81 -11.97
N GLY A 83 0.35 16.28 -11.09
CA GLY A 83 -1.10 16.35 -11.35
C GLY A 83 -1.82 14.99 -11.25
N ALA A 84 -1.10 13.91 -10.94
CA ALA A 84 -1.70 12.57 -10.80
C ALA A 84 -2.61 12.47 -9.57
N SER A 85 -3.71 11.74 -9.70
CA SER A 85 -4.46 11.27 -8.54
C SER A 85 -3.62 10.26 -7.77
N MET A 86 -3.62 10.34 -6.44
CA MET A 86 -2.83 9.43 -5.61
C MET A 86 -3.71 8.68 -4.61
N VAL A 87 -3.59 7.36 -4.62
CA VAL A 87 -4.24 6.45 -3.68
C VAL A 87 -3.16 5.84 -2.78
N VAL A 88 -3.30 6.03 -1.48
CA VAL A 88 -2.44 5.38 -0.48
C VAL A 88 -3.22 4.31 0.26
N VAL A 89 -2.53 3.26 0.66
CA VAL A 89 -3.09 2.15 1.44
C VAL A 89 -2.38 2.14 2.77
N ASN A 90 -3.13 2.04 3.87
CA ASN A 90 -2.53 1.87 5.20
C ASN A 90 -2.06 0.43 5.43
N ILE A 91 -1.35 0.19 6.53
CA ILE A 91 -0.79 -1.11 6.89
C ILE A 91 -1.93 -2.00 7.41
N ALA A 92 -2.03 -3.23 6.91
CA ALA A 92 -2.95 -4.25 7.41
C ALA A 92 -2.70 -4.56 8.89
N ASP A 93 -3.66 -5.14 9.57
CA ASP A 93 -3.49 -5.64 10.93
C ASP A 93 -2.56 -6.86 10.93
N MET A 94 -1.27 -6.58 11.04
CA MET A 94 -0.21 -7.60 11.01
C MET A 94 -0.25 -8.55 12.22
N ALA A 95 -0.99 -8.23 13.28
CA ALA A 95 -1.23 -9.16 14.38
C ALA A 95 -2.02 -10.41 13.94
N LEU A 96 -2.74 -10.31 12.83
CA LEU A 96 -3.51 -11.42 12.23
C LEU A 96 -2.66 -12.32 11.32
N ALA A 97 -1.45 -11.90 10.96
CA ALA A 97 -0.56 -12.69 10.13
C ALA A 97 -0.02 -13.92 10.91
N PRO A 98 0.05 -15.11 10.29
CA PRO A 98 0.57 -16.29 10.97
C PRO A 98 1.96 -16.10 11.59
N VAL A 99 2.83 -15.33 10.94
CA VAL A 99 4.18 -15.01 11.43
C VAL A 99 4.16 -14.24 12.77
N ALA A 100 3.10 -13.50 13.05
CA ALA A 100 2.96 -12.77 14.32
C ALA A 100 3.04 -13.69 15.55
N LYS A 101 2.64 -14.96 15.40
CA LYS A 101 2.73 -15.97 16.47
C LYS A 101 4.15 -16.47 16.70
N LEU A 102 5.09 -16.18 15.79
CA LEU A 102 6.46 -16.69 15.80
C LEU A 102 7.49 -15.61 16.18
N VAL A 103 7.06 -14.37 16.36
CA VAL A 103 7.92 -13.22 16.67
C VAL A 103 7.42 -12.48 17.90
N PRO A 104 8.29 -11.73 18.61
CA PRO A 104 7.85 -10.91 19.74
C PRO A 104 6.77 -9.92 19.35
N SER A 105 5.69 -9.85 20.14
CA SER A 105 4.56 -8.97 19.89
C SER A 105 4.95 -7.48 19.84
N ALA A 106 6.00 -7.09 20.57
CA ALA A 106 6.57 -5.74 20.55
C ALA A 106 7.01 -5.25 19.15
N LEU A 107 7.13 -6.15 18.17
CA LEU A 107 7.44 -5.77 16.78
C LEU A 107 6.23 -5.19 16.05
N TYR A 108 5.00 -5.44 16.51
CA TYR A 108 3.77 -4.99 15.85
C TYR A 108 2.73 -4.41 16.80
N GLU A 109 2.58 -4.94 18.04
CA GLU A 109 1.62 -4.40 19.00
C GLU A 109 1.94 -2.95 19.37
N GLY A 110 0.89 -2.09 19.29
CA GLY A 110 1.03 -0.66 19.59
C GLY A 110 1.87 0.14 18.58
N ARG A 111 2.35 -0.51 17.51
CA ARG A 111 3.17 0.16 16.49
C ARG A 111 2.44 0.38 15.17
N ILE A 112 1.45 -0.43 14.84
CA ILE A 112 0.73 -0.34 13.57
C ILE A 112 -0.08 0.95 13.52
N GLU A 113 -0.83 1.24 14.58
CA GLU A 113 -1.70 2.41 14.66
C GLU A 113 -0.93 3.73 14.46
N PRO A 114 0.20 4.02 15.13
CA PRO A 114 0.97 5.23 14.87
C PRO A 114 1.42 5.40 13.41
N PHE A 115 1.81 4.31 12.72
CA PHE A 115 2.12 4.36 11.28
C PHE A 115 0.87 4.67 10.45
N ASN A 116 -0.25 4.04 10.77
CA ASN A 116 -1.51 4.27 10.07
C ASN A 116 -2.04 5.69 10.30
N ASP A 117 -1.87 6.24 11.49
CA ASP A 117 -2.18 7.64 11.81
C ASP A 117 -1.30 8.62 11.01
N ALA A 118 0.00 8.30 10.85
CA ALA A 118 0.89 9.07 10.00
C ALA A 118 0.45 9.04 8.54
N ILE A 119 0.08 7.86 8.00
CA ILE A 119 -0.46 7.72 6.64
C ILE A 119 -1.75 8.53 6.47
N ALA A 120 -2.68 8.43 7.42
CA ALA A 120 -3.95 9.17 7.37
C ALA A 120 -3.73 10.68 7.47
N THR A 121 -2.77 11.13 8.27
CA THR A 121 -2.41 12.54 8.42
C THR A 121 -1.86 13.11 7.13
N VAL A 122 -0.91 12.43 6.50
CA VAL A 122 -0.35 12.86 5.21
C VAL A 122 -1.41 12.80 4.11
N ALA A 123 -2.26 11.76 4.08
CA ALA A 123 -3.34 11.65 3.11
C ALA A 123 -4.30 12.86 3.21
N ARG A 124 -4.73 13.23 4.40
CA ARG A 124 -5.58 14.42 4.63
C ARG A 124 -4.89 15.72 4.21
N SER A 125 -3.63 15.90 4.61
CA SER A 125 -2.88 17.15 4.34
C SER A 125 -2.66 17.41 2.85
N HIS A 126 -2.56 16.34 2.05
CA HIS A 126 -2.30 16.45 0.61
C HIS A 126 -3.52 16.13 -0.26
N GLY A 127 -4.68 15.78 0.32
CA GLY A 127 -5.88 15.42 -0.42
C GLY A 127 -5.71 14.09 -1.17
N LEU A 128 -4.99 13.13 -0.60
CA LEU A 128 -4.82 11.78 -1.16
C LEU A 128 -6.03 10.92 -0.82
N HIS A 129 -6.30 9.92 -1.64
CA HIS A 129 -7.33 8.93 -1.38
C HIS A 129 -6.76 7.80 -0.53
N LEU A 130 -7.26 7.66 0.70
CA LEU A 130 -6.84 6.59 1.61
C LEU A 130 -7.75 5.37 1.46
N VAL A 131 -7.16 4.19 1.26
CA VAL A 131 -7.82 2.89 1.34
C VAL A 131 -7.47 2.25 2.69
N ASP A 132 -8.48 1.96 3.50
CA ASP A 132 -8.31 1.41 4.84
C ASP A 132 -8.18 -0.12 4.80
N LEU A 133 -6.95 -0.58 4.55
CA LEU A 133 -6.62 -2.00 4.59
C LEU A 133 -6.56 -2.53 6.03
N PHE A 134 -6.27 -1.67 7.03
CA PHE A 134 -6.21 -2.08 8.43
C PHE A 134 -7.55 -2.64 8.91
N THR A 135 -8.63 -1.87 8.73
CA THR A 135 -9.97 -2.32 9.09
C THR A 135 -10.43 -3.48 8.20
N ALA A 136 -10.23 -3.39 6.89
CA ALA A 136 -10.62 -4.44 5.96
C ALA A 136 -9.93 -5.78 6.26
N SER A 137 -8.65 -5.79 6.62
CA SER A 137 -7.89 -7.01 6.92
C SER A 137 -8.46 -7.81 8.09
N ARG A 138 -9.08 -7.13 9.05
CA ARG A 138 -9.74 -7.78 10.21
C ARG A 138 -10.94 -8.63 9.82
N GLU A 139 -11.57 -8.32 8.71
CA GLU A 139 -12.65 -9.13 8.14
C GLU A 139 -12.13 -10.13 7.09
N MET A 140 -11.20 -9.70 6.25
CA MET A 140 -10.69 -10.49 5.13
C MET A 140 -9.84 -11.68 5.59
N ILE A 141 -8.87 -11.44 6.46
CA ILE A 141 -7.90 -12.46 6.88
C ILE A 141 -8.58 -13.67 7.56
N PRO A 142 -9.49 -13.49 8.55
CA PRO A 142 -10.15 -14.64 9.18
C PRO A 142 -11.02 -15.47 8.24
N ARG A 143 -11.52 -14.87 7.16
CA ARG A 143 -12.38 -15.55 6.15
C ARG A 143 -11.57 -16.27 5.06
N ARG A 144 -10.27 -16.01 4.97
CA ARG A 144 -9.41 -16.51 3.89
C ARG A 144 -8.18 -17.22 4.47
N PRO A 145 -8.29 -18.52 4.76
CA PRO A 145 -7.16 -19.31 5.26
C PRO A 145 -5.95 -19.30 4.31
N ASP A 146 -6.20 -19.06 3.01
CA ASP A 146 -5.22 -18.97 1.94
C ASP A 146 -4.69 -17.55 1.69
N PHE A 147 -4.98 -16.59 2.59
CA PHE A 147 -4.59 -15.19 2.42
C PHE A 147 -3.07 -14.98 2.37
N PHE A 148 -2.31 -15.75 3.14
CA PHE A 148 -0.85 -15.64 3.22
C PHE A 148 -0.14 -16.74 2.43
N CYS A 149 1.08 -16.41 1.96
CA CYS A 149 2.02 -17.41 1.47
C CYS A 149 2.49 -18.35 2.60
N GLY A 150 3.26 -19.39 2.24
CA GLY A 150 3.80 -20.35 3.20
C GLY A 150 4.75 -19.75 4.26
N ASP A 151 5.23 -18.51 4.06
CA ASP A 151 6.02 -17.77 5.06
C ASP A 151 5.16 -17.12 6.15
N GLY A 152 3.84 -17.13 5.97
CA GLY A 152 2.91 -16.55 6.92
C GLY A 152 2.97 -15.02 7.06
N PHE A 153 3.69 -14.34 6.15
CA PHE A 153 3.93 -12.89 6.18
C PHE A 153 3.44 -12.20 4.90
N HIS A 154 3.90 -12.66 3.74
CA HIS A 154 3.51 -12.05 2.47
C HIS A 154 2.14 -12.56 2.05
N PRO A 155 1.28 -11.67 1.52
CA PRO A 155 0.02 -12.10 0.92
C PRO A 155 0.26 -13.10 -0.22
N SER A 156 -0.56 -14.12 -0.28
CA SER A 156 -0.61 -15.06 -1.39
C SER A 156 -1.22 -14.42 -2.64
N ALA A 157 -1.36 -15.19 -3.71
CA ALA A 157 -2.14 -14.77 -4.86
C ALA A 157 -3.57 -14.34 -4.47
N ALA A 158 -4.23 -15.13 -3.60
CA ALA A 158 -5.56 -14.84 -3.10
C ALA A 158 -5.60 -13.59 -2.22
N GLY A 159 -4.60 -13.40 -1.34
CA GLY A 159 -4.48 -12.20 -0.53
C GLY A 159 -4.30 -10.93 -1.36
N TYR A 160 -3.48 -10.97 -2.39
CA TYR A 160 -3.34 -9.84 -3.32
C TYR A 160 -4.59 -9.60 -4.18
N ASP A 161 -5.39 -10.62 -4.45
CA ASP A 161 -6.68 -10.47 -5.12
C ASP A 161 -7.67 -9.69 -4.24
N GLU A 162 -7.81 -10.04 -2.97
CA GLU A 162 -8.62 -9.30 -2.00
C GLU A 162 -8.17 -7.84 -1.88
N TRP A 163 -6.85 -7.61 -1.80
CA TRP A 163 -6.32 -6.25 -1.74
C TRP A 163 -6.66 -5.44 -2.99
N ALA A 164 -6.52 -6.03 -4.18
CA ALA A 164 -6.90 -5.37 -5.43
C ALA A 164 -8.39 -5.07 -5.50
N ASP A 165 -9.25 -5.97 -5.01
CA ASP A 165 -10.70 -5.78 -4.96
C ASP A 165 -11.10 -4.65 -4.00
N LEU A 166 -10.42 -4.52 -2.86
CA LEU A 166 -10.61 -3.40 -1.94
C LEU A 166 -10.28 -2.04 -2.58
N MET A 167 -9.23 -1.99 -3.40
CA MET A 167 -8.80 -0.75 -4.05
C MET A 167 -9.62 -0.38 -5.29
N LEU A 168 -10.20 -1.38 -5.95
CA LEU A 168 -10.85 -1.23 -7.27
C LEU A 168 -11.92 -0.13 -7.32
N PRO A 169 -12.85 0.00 -6.35
CA PRO A 169 -13.89 1.04 -6.39
C PRO A 169 -13.31 2.45 -6.40
N VAL A 170 -12.32 2.71 -5.54
CA VAL A 170 -11.67 4.02 -5.42
C VAL A 170 -10.93 4.36 -6.71
N VAL A 171 -10.10 3.44 -7.19
CA VAL A 171 -9.29 3.65 -8.40
C VAL A 171 -10.17 3.82 -9.63
N ARG A 172 -11.22 3.03 -9.77
CA ARG A 172 -12.18 3.12 -10.89
C ARG A 172 -12.83 4.49 -10.96
N THR A 173 -13.28 5.03 -9.83
CA THR A 173 -13.87 6.37 -9.76
C THR A 173 -12.90 7.47 -10.20
N LEU A 174 -11.61 7.32 -9.91
CA LEU A 174 -10.59 8.31 -10.25
C LEU A 174 -10.18 8.27 -11.73
N ILE A 175 -10.22 7.11 -12.36
CA ILE A 175 -9.88 6.94 -13.79
C ILE A 175 -11.02 7.39 -14.71
N GLN A 176 -12.26 7.35 -14.25
CA GLN A 176 -13.44 7.70 -15.03
C GLN A 176 -13.77 9.22 -15.01
N ARG A 177 -13.02 10.02 -14.28
CA ARG A 177 -13.12 11.49 -14.24
C ARG A 177 -12.26 12.11 -15.33
#